data_b6b3f48219dbdac2b9796744dbd288ff
#
_entry.id   b6b3f48219dbdac2b9796744dbd288ff
#
_cell.length_a   1.000
_cell.length_b   1.000
_cell.length_c   1.000
_cell.angle_alpha   90.00
_cell.angle_beta   90.00
_cell.angle_gamma   90.00
#
_symmetry.space_group_name_H-M   'P 1'
#
loop_
_entity.id
_entity.type
_entity.pdbx_description
1 polymer ?
#
loop_
_entity_poly.entity_id
_entity_poly.type
_entity_poly.pdbx_seq_one_letter_code
_entity_poly.pdbx_strand_id
1 'polypeptide(L)'
;MAIDIKDKQCQNCGETYRPNSRKNTHYCSTQCGDHFRNNRKREKRLSKAKNKSILDSYKLVRGNRIYVTQKELEGKGFKGELFDSIEYFPIPNSTAKSSIIYYGQYTLCNESGKLLLTKF
;
A
#
# COMPACT_ATOMS: atom_id res chain seq x y z
N MET A 1 41.74 16.02 -11.49
CA MET A 1 41.35 15.04 -10.48
C MET A 1 40.23 14.16 -11.03
N ALA A 2 40.48 12.87 -11.20
CA ALA A 2 39.46 11.96 -11.64
C ALA A 2 38.46 11.79 -10.50
N ILE A 3 37.20 12.08 -10.75
CA ILE A 3 36.14 11.76 -9.83
C ILE A 3 35.91 10.24 -9.96
N ASP A 4 36.22 9.48 -8.92
CA ASP A 4 35.91 8.07 -8.87
C ASP A 4 34.40 7.88 -8.86
N ILE A 5 33.84 7.72 -10.04
CA ILE A 5 32.45 7.33 -10.17
C ILE A 5 32.41 5.82 -9.94
N LYS A 6 31.93 5.42 -8.76
CA LYS A 6 31.76 3.99 -8.46
C LYS A 6 30.67 3.40 -9.33
N ASP A 7 30.92 2.21 -9.83
CA ASP A 7 29.90 1.42 -10.52
C ASP A 7 28.74 1.13 -9.58
N LYS A 8 27.53 1.24 -10.11
CA LYS A 8 26.29 0.96 -9.36
C LYS A 8 25.51 -0.16 -10.01
N GLN A 9 24.67 -0.81 -9.24
CA GLN A 9 23.74 -1.80 -9.76
C GLN A 9 22.41 -1.15 -10.10
N CYS A 10 21.88 -1.48 -11.29
CA CYS A 10 20.56 -1.01 -11.72
C CYS A 10 19.47 -1.62 -10.84
N GLN A 11 18.59 -0.81 -10.31
CA GLN A 11 17.49 -1.27 -9.46
C GLN A 11 16.44 -2.09 -10.21
N ASN A 12 16.39 -1.99 -11.54
CA ASN A 12 15.45 -2.74 -12.36
C ASN A 12 16.02 -4.08 -12.85
N CYS A 13 17.18 -4.07 -13.51
CA CYS A 13 17.75 -5.27 -14.13
C CYS A 13 18.88 -5.91 -13.34
N GLY A 14 19.41 -5.26 -12.33
CA GLY A 14 20.52 -5.75 -11.51
C GLY A 14 21.90 -5.67 -12.15
N GLU A 15 21.99 -5.20 -13.39
CA GLU A 15 23.26 -5.05 -14.07
C GLU A 15 24.10 -3.91 -13.50
N THR A 16 25.42 -4.13 -13.45
CA THR A 16 26.35 -3.09 -13.04
C THR A 16 26.50 -2.06 -14.15
N TYR A 17 26.38 -0.80 -13.81
CA TYR A 17 26.54 0.30 -14.75
C TYR A 17 27.34 1.46 -14.13
N ARG A 18 27.94 2.28 -14.99
CA ARG A 18 28.61 3.48 -14.56
C ARG A 18 27.71 4.69 -14.84
N PRO A 19 27.29 5.45 -13.80
CA PRO A 19 26.45 6.63 -14.01
C PRO A 19 27.16 7.68 -14.87
N ASN A 20 26.50 8.09 -15.95
CA ASN A 20 27.05 9.03 -16.91
C ASN A 20 26.83 10.50 -16.55
N SER A 21 25.90 10.76 -15.66
CA SER A 21 25.55 12.11 -15.26
C SER A 21 24.74 12.10 -13.98
N ARG A 22 24.47 13.27 -13.46
CA ARG A 22 23.63 13.46 -12.28
C ARG A 22 22.19 12.95 -12.41
N LYS A 23 21.75 12.57 -13.63
CA LYS A 23 20.35 12.28 -13.91
C LYS A 23 19.93 10.83 -13.68
N ASN A 24 20.82 9.85 -13.72
CA ASN A 24 20.47 8.44 -13.57
C ASN A 24 21.37 7.75 -12.56
N THR A 25 21.10 7.99 -11.29
CA THR A 25 21.90 7.43 -10.21
C THR A 25 21.44 6.05 -9.77
N HIS A 26 20.25 5.56 -10.21
CA HIS A 26 19.64 4.34 -9.74
C HIS A 26 19.40 3.29 -10.83
N TYR A 27 19.45 3.69 -12.10
CA TYR A 27 19.12 2.82 -13.25
C TYR A 27 20.17 2.93 -14.34
N CYS A 28 20.39 1.83 -15.05
CA CYS A 28 21.37 1.79 -16.14
C CYS A 28 20.92 2.61 -17.37
N SER A 29 19.61 2.84 -17.53
CA SER A 29 19.03 3.59 -18.62
C SER A 29 17.70 4.19 -18.25
N THR A 30 17.19 5.13 -19.03
CA THR A 30 15.84 5.69 -18.86
C THR A 30 14.77 4.62 -19.00
N GLN A 31 14.95 3.67 -19.93
CA GLN A 31 14.02 2.56 -20.10
C GLN A 31 13.92 1.68 -18.83
N CYS A 32 15.04 1.35 -18.21
CA CYS A 32 15.06 0.59 -16.96
C CYS A 32 14.35 1.33 -15.84
N GLY A 33 14.56 2.63 -15.73
CA GLY A 33 13.86 3.47 -14.77
C GLY A 33 12.35 3.48 -14.97
N ASP A 34 11.90 3.60 -16.21
CA ASP A 34 10.48 3.57 -16.57
C ASP A 34 9.86 2.21 -16.28
N HIS A 35 10.53 1.11 -16.65
CA HIS A 35 10.09 -0.25 -16.34
C HIS A 35 9.93 -0.48 -14.84
N PHE A 36 10.90 -0.05 -14.05
CA PHE A 36 10.86 -0.21 -12.61
C PHE A 36 9.65 0.53 -12.01
N ARG A 37 9.45 1.79 -12.41
CA ARG A 37 8.30 2.58 -11.93
C ARG A 37 6.96 1.98 -12.36
N ASN A 38 6.85 1.52 -13.61
CA ASN A 38 5.64 0.90 -14.14
C ASN A 38 5.33 -0.42 -13.42
N ASN A 39 6.34 -1.24 -13.16
CA ASN A 39 6.17 -2.49 -12.40
C ASN A 39 5.71 -2.23 -10.98
N ARG A 40 6.26 -1.22 -10.30
CA ARG A 40 5.79 -0.83 -8.96
C ARG A 40 4.34 -0.39 -8.96
N LYS A 41 3.93 0.41 -9.95
CA LYS A 41 2.52 0.82 -10.09
C LYS A 41 1.60 -0.37 -10.35
N ARG A 42 2.05 -1.31 -11.18
CA ARG A 42 1.32 -2.54 -11.49
C ARG A 42 1.15 -3.41 -10.24
N GLU A 43 2.22 -3.64 -9.49
CA GLU A 43 2.19 -4.40 -8.24
C GLU A 43 1.24 -3.77 -7.23
N LYS A 44 1.27 -2.45 -7.08
CA LYS A 44 0.37 -1.72 -6.20
C LYS A 44 -1.09 -1.90 -6.60
N ARG A 45 -1.41 -1.83 -7.90
CA ARG A 45 -2.78 -2.08 -8.41
C ARG A 45 -3.24 -3.51 -8.15
N LEU A 46 -2.38 -4.50 -8.37
CA LEU A 46 -2.67 -5.90 -8.10
C LEU A 46 -2.91 -6.14 -6.61
N SER A 47 -2.13 -5.53 -5.74
CA SER A 47 -2.30 -5.63 -4.29
C SER A 47 -3.60 -4.98 -3.83
N LYS A 48 -3.99 -3.83 -4.38
CA LYS A 48 -5.29 -3.19 -4.10
C LYS A 48 -6.45 -4.06 -4.58
N ALA A 49 -6.35 -4.66 -5.75
CA ALA A 49 -7.36 -5.57 -6.27
C ALA A 49 -7.49 -6.82 -5.38
N LYS A 50 -6.39 -7.33 -4.86
CA LYS A 50 -6.38 -8.43 -3.89
C LYS A 50 -7.09 -8.04 -2.59
N ASN A 51 -6.83 -6.85 -2.06
CA ASN A 51 -7.52 -6.33 -0.89
C ASN A 51 -9.02 -6.29 -1.10
N LYS A 52 -9.47 -5.75 -2.23
CA LYS A 52 -10.89 -5.73 -2.59
C LYS A 52 -11.49 -7.13 -2.64
N SER A 53 -10.80 -8.07 -3.27
CA SER A 53 -11.23 -9.47 -3.35
C SER A 53 -11.38 -10.11 -1.97
N ILE A 54 -10.45 -9.83 -1.05
CA ILE A 54 -10.51 -10.30 0.34
C ILE A 54 -11.74 -9.74 1.04
N LEU A 55 -11.98 -8.44 0.93
CA LEU A 55 -13.14 -7.79 1.53
C LEU A 55 -14.45 -8.27 0.90
N ASP A 56 -14.49 -8.48 -0.41
CA ASP A 56 -15.64 -9.02 -1.11
C ASP A 56 -15.96 -10.46 -0.67
N SER A 57 -14.96 -11.21 -0.21
CA SER A 57 -15.15 -12.61 0.25
C SER A 57 -16.06 -12.73 1.47
N TYR A 58 -16.24 -11.67 2.24
CA TYR A 58 -17.16 -11.63 3.36
C TYR A 58 -18.63 -11.50 2.94
N LYS A 59 -18.89 -11.22 1.66
CA LYS A 59 -20.24 -11.10 1.08
C LYS A 59 -21.14 -10.13 1.82
N LEU A 60 -20.58 -9.00 2.23
CA LEU A 60 -21.36 -7.96 2.89
C LEU A 60 -22.30 -7.28 1.91
N VAL A 61 -23.52 -7.05 2.35
CA VAL A 61 -24.50 -6.23 1.65
C VAL A 61 -24.27 -4.77 2.04
N ARG A 62 -24.61 -3.85 1.15
CA ARG A 62 -24.50 -2.40 1.40
C ARG A 62 -25.19 -2.01 2.70
N GLY A 63 -24.46 -1.34 3.56
CA GLY A 63 -24.93 -0.93 4.90
C GLY A 63 -24.72 -1.97 6.00
N ASN A 64 -24.34 -3.19 5.67
CA ASN A 64 -24.02 -4.21 6.66
C ASN A 64 -22.58 -4.09 7.15
N ARG A 65 -22.37 -4.56 8.37
CA ARG A 65 -21.07 -4.50 9.04
C ARG A 65 -20.81 -5.78 9.82
N ILE A 66 -19.55 -6.16 9.91
CA ILE A 66 -19.09 -7.30 10.71
C ILE A 66 -17.81 -6.93 11.46
N TYR A 67 -17.55 -7.63 12.55
CA TYR A 67 -16.26 -7.52 13.23
C TYR A 67 -15.27 -8.51 12.62
N VAL A 68 -14.08 -8.04 12.33
CA VAL A 68 -12.95 -8.85 11.87
C VAL A 68 -11.74 -8.56 12.74
N THR A 69 -10.77 -9.45 12.76
CA THR A 69 -9.52 -9.21 13.44
C THR A 69 -8.43 -8.85 12.44
N GLN A 70 -7.47 -8.05 12.87
CA GLN A 70 -6.31 -7.72 12.04
C GLN A 70 -5.55 -9.00 11.64
N LYS A 71 -5.42 -9.93 12.56
CA LYS A 71 -4.76 -11.22 12.34
C LYS A 71 -5.44 -12.05 11.24
N GLU A 72 -6.77 -12.04 11.21
CA GLU A 72 -7.56 -12.69 10.18
C GLU A 72 -7.31 -12.08 8.80
N LEU A 73 -7.32 -10.76 8.70
CA LEU A 73 -7.05 -10.05 7.45
C LEU A 73 -5.62 -10.29 6.96
N GLU A 74 -4.65 -10.22 7.86
CA GLU A 74 -3.24 -10.49 7.53
C GLU A 74 -3.05 -11.93 7.05
N GLY A 75 -3.72 -12.89 7.69
CA GLY A 75 -3.70 -14.29 7.27
C GLY A 75 -4.25 -14.53 5.87
N LYS A 76 -5.15 -13.67 5.39
CA LYS A 76 -5.67 -13.70 4.02
C LYS A 76 -4.79 -12.94 3.02
N GLY A 77 -3.75 -12.25 3.49
CA GLY A 77 -2.87 -11.46 2.66
C GLY A 77 -3.32 -10.02 2.45
N PHE A 78 -4.21 -9.51 3.29
CA PHE A 78 -4.67 -8.13 3.23
C PHE A 78 -3.55 -7.16 3.61
N LYS A 79 -3.35 -6.14 2.79
CA LYS A 79 -2.34 -5.09 3.02
C LYS A 79 -3.03 -3.80 3.44
N GLY A 80 -3.07 -3.56 4.75
CA GLY A 80 -3.76 -2.41 5.34
C GLY A 80 -3.21 -1.06 4.94
N GLU A 81 -1.93 -0.98 4.55
CA GLU A 81 -1.27 0.25 4.11
C GLU A 81 -1.78 0.77 2.76
N LEU A 82 -2.50 -0.04 1.99
CA LEU A 82 -3.02 0.34 0.68
C LEU A 82 -4.45 0.89 0.77
N PHE A 83 -4.66 1.83 1.65
CA PHE A 83 -5.96 2.50 1.80
C PHE A 83 -6.10 3.68 0.81
N ASP A 84 -7.36 4.04 0.51
CA ASP A 84 -7.66 5.20 -0.35
C ASP A 84 -7.61 6.49 0.43
N SER A 85 -8.20 6.50 1.63
CA SER A 85 -8.16 7.66 2.53
C SER A 85 -8.33 7.20 3.98
N ILE A 86 -7.99 8.10 4.90
CA ILE A 86 -8.15 7.88 6.32
C ILE A 86 -8.73 9.15 6.95
N GLU A 87 -9.74 8.99 7.80
CA GLU A 87 -10.33 10.08 8.57
C GLU A 87 -10.08 9.86 10.04
N TYR A 88 -9.70 10.92 10.74
CA TYR A 88 -9.51 10.90 12.18
C TYR A 88 -10.59 11.74 12.85
N PHE A 89 -11.10 11.26 13.96
CA PHE A 89 -12.06 12.01 14.76
C PHE A 89 -11.78 11.82 16.25
N PRO A 90 -12.07 12.85 17.07
CA PRO A 90 -11.82 12.76 18.51
C PRO A 90 -12.79 11.78 19.18
N ILE A 91 -12.28 11.02 20.16
CA ILE A 91 -13.11 10.21 21.02
C ILE A 91 -13.58 11.08 22.19
N PRO A 92 -14.88 11.16 22.49
CA PRO A 92 -15.39 11.92 23.63
C PRO A 92 -14.71 11.50 24.94
N ASN A 93 -14.31 12.46 25.77
CA ASN A 93 -13.66 12.26 27.06
C ASN A 93 -12.29 11.56 26.99
N SER A 94 -11.63 11.60 25.86
CA SER A 94 -10.29 11.00 25.68
C SER A 94 -9.41 11.92 24.85
N THR A 95 -8.10 11.86 25.08
CA THR A 95 -7.10 12.49 24.22
C THR A 95 -6.79 11.65 22.98
N ALA A 96 -7.24 10.41 22.95
CA ALA A 96 -7.06 9.52 21.80
C ALA A 96 -7.98 9.92 20.64
N LYS A 97 -7.55 9.60 19.42
CA LYS A 97 -8.34 9.77 18.19
C LYS A 97 -8.70 8.41 17.64
N SER A 98 -9.94 8.26 17.20
CA SER A 98 -10.35 7.12 16.39
C SER A 98 -10.12 7.41 14.92
N SER A 99 -10.04 6.36 14.12
CA SER A 99 -9.86 6.50 12.69
C SER A 99 -10.79 5.60 11.90
N ILE A 100 -11.22 6.08 10.74
CA ILE A 100 -11.94 5.30 9.74
C ILE A 100 -11.05 5.23 8.51
N ILE A 101 -10.74 4.03 8.06
CA ILE A 101 -9.86 3.80 6.92
C ILE A 101 -10.72 3.30 5.76
N TYR A 102 -10.59 3.96 4.60
CA TYR A 102 -11.40 3.68 3.42
C TYR A 102 -10.65 2.81 2.43
N TYR A 103 -11.30 1.73 1.99
CA TYR A 103 -10.83 0.81 0.96
C TYR A 103 -11.92 0.64 -0.10
N GLY A 104 -11.98 1.56 -1.08
CA GLY A 104 -13.04 1.54 -2.08
C GLY A 104 -14.42 1.70 -1.45
N GLN A 105 -15.26 0.66 -1.54
CA GLN A 105 -16.61 0.65 -0.96
C GLN A 105 -16.66 0.14 0.49
N TYR A 106 -15.51 -0.08 1.11
CA TYR A 106 -15.40 -0.62 2.45
C TYR A 106 -14.71 0.35 3.38
N THR A 107 -15.11 0.30 4.65
CA THR A 107 -14.40 1.03 5.71
C THR A 107 -13.99 0.06 6.82
N LEU A 108 -12.82 0.32 7.40
CA LEU A 108 -12.36 -0.35 8.60
C LEU A 108 -12.21 0.68 9.72
N CYS A 109 -12.89 0.43 10.83
CA CYS A 109 -12.82 1.25 12.02
C CYS A 109 -12.33 0.39 13.18
N ASN A 110 -11.37 0.90 13.95
CA ASN A 110 -10.92 0.20 15.15
C ASN A 110 -11.89 0.51 16.30
N GLU A 111 -12.51 -0.52 16.84
CA GLU A 111 -13.47 -0.42 17.92
C GLU A 111 -13.16 -1.46 18.99
N SER A 112 -12.68 -1.01 20.14
CA SER A 112 -12.36 -1.86 21.29
C SER A 112 -11.42 -3.04 20.99
N GLY A 113 -10.39 -2.79 20.17
CA GLY A 113 -9.41 -3.80 19.77
C GLY A 113 -9.84 -4.71 18.63
N LYS A 114 -11.06 -4.54 18.12
CA LYS A 114 -11.57 -5.25 16.95
C LYS A 114 -11.76 -4.27 15.79
N LEU A 115 -11.67 -4.79 14.58
CA LEU A 115 -11.93 -4.00 13.38
C LEU A 115 -13.37 -4.19 12.93
N LEU A 116 -14.10 -3.08 12.78
CA LEU A 116 -15.44 -3.08 12.23
C LEU A 116 -15.35 -2.83 10.73
N LEU A 117 -15.67 -3.87 9.95
CA LEU A 117 -15.73 -3.78 8.50
C LEU A 117 -17.15 -3.43 8.07
N THR A 118 -17.29 -2.34 7.35
CA THR A 118 -18.59 -1.87 6.84
C THR A 118 -18.50 -1.71 5.33
N LYS A 119 -19.53 -2.13 4.63
CA LYS A 119 -19.72 -1.86 3.20
C LYS A 119 -20.76 -0.73 3.05
N PHE A 120 -20.41 0.28 2.29
CA PHE A 120 -21.32 1.41 2.02
C PHE A 120 -21.60 1.61 0.54
#